data_f96512bd6cbf0ff189483a25ee784d8f
#
_entry.id   f96512bd6cbf0ff189483a25ee784d8f
#
_cell.length_a   1.000
_cell.length_b   1.000
_cell.length_c   1.000
_cell.angle_alpha   90.00
_cell.angle_beta   90.00
_cell.angle_gamma   90.00
#
_symmetry.space_group_name_H-M   'P 1'
#
loop_
_entity.id
_entity.type
_entity.pdbx_description
1 polymer ?
#
loop_
_entity_poly.entity_id
_entity_poly.type
_entity_poly.pdbx_seq_one_letter_code
_entity_poly.pdbx_strand_id
1 'polypeptide(L)'
;MQRFFKIFSRLPLGLAQALGGLLGWCVFVASTTYRRRFLVQARQAGLSAAQWRPAVAAAGQLVAELPRLWLGAPVPVQWVGQAHVEAALLAGRGVVFLTPHLGCFEIAAQAYADRFGAARPMTVLFRPPRQAWLREWVNRARTRPGLLTAATSQAGVRQLLRALKQGQCVGLLPDQVPPEGQGQWLPFLGRRAYTMTLAARLAHQTGACVLMAWGERLAGGRGFRVHVQPLPGPLAADTVQATTQINQALGALILSCPGQYLWGYARYKQPRQAA
;
A
#
# COMPACT_ATOMS: atom_id res chain seq x y z
N MET A 1 25.12 -8.19 3.40
CA MET A 1 23.70 -7.97 3.12
C MET A 1 23.43 -7.57 1.65
N GLN A 2 24.08 -6.54 1.09
CA GLN A 2 23.86 -6.13 -0.33
C GLN A 2 24.07 -7.27 -1.34
N ARG A 3 25.10 -8.11 -1.17
CA ARG A 3 25.34 -9.29 -2.03
C ARG A 3 24.18 -10.28 -1.96
N PHE A 4 23.63 -10.52 -0.77
CA PHE A 4 22.49 -11.41 -0.56
C PHE A 4 21.23 -10.90 -1.30
N PHE A 5 20.89 -9.61 -1.16
CA PHE A 5 19.77 -9.00 -1.89
C PHE A 5 19.97 -9.07 -3.40
N LYS A 6 21.20 -8.88 -3.89
CA LYS A 6 21.52 -8.97 -5.31
C LYS A 6 21.40 -10.40 -5.86
N ILE A 7 21.74 -11.41 -5.05
CA ILE A 7 21.51 -12.82 -5.41
C ILE A 7 20.01 -13.12 -5.41
N PHE A 8 19.29 -12.72 -4.36
CA PHE A 8 17.85 -12.93 -4.25
C PHE A 8 17.04 -12.21 -5.36
N SER A 9 17.53 -11.07 -5.86
CA SER A 9 16.88 -10.36 -6.95
C SER A 9 16.92 -11.10 -8.31
N ARG A 10 17.80 -12.10 -8.44
CA ARG A 10 17.92 -12.95 -9.65
C ARG A 10 17.01 -14.18 -9.62
N LEU A 11 16.43 -14.50 -8.45
CA LEU A 11 15.52 -15.65 -8.34
C LEU A 11 14.29 -15.46 -9.24
N PRO A 12 13.80 -16.54 -9.88
CA PRO A 12 12.47 -16.51 -10.49
C PRO A 12 11.41 -16.06 -9.49
N LEU A 13 10.46 -15.23 -9.92
CA LEU A 13 9.44 -14.67 -9.05
C LEU A 13 8.67 -15.77 -8.28
N GLY A 14 8.29 -16.86 -8.97
CA GLY A 14 7.59 -17.97 -8.34
C GLY A 14 8.37 -18.64 -7.21
N LEU A 15 9.70 -18.77 -7.37
CA LEU A 15 10.56 -19.32 -6.31
C LEU A 15 10.67 -18.36 -5.12
N ALA A 16 10.84 -17.05 -5.37
CA ALA A 16 10.85 -16.03 -4.31
C ALA A 16 9.52 -16.04 -3.54
N GLN A 17 8.39 -16.16 -4.25
CA GLN A 17 7.05 -16.25 -3.65
C GLN A 17 6.87 -17.56 -2.85
N ALA A 18 7.35 -18.67 -3.32
CA ALA A 18 7.27 -19.97 -2.61
C ALA A 18 8.06 -19.91 -1.29
N LEU A 19 9.31 -19.43 -1.35
CA LEU A 19 10.16 -19.24 -0.17
C LEU A 19 9.55 -18.22 0.81
N GLY A 20 9.00 -17.12 0.29
CA GLY A 20 8.27 -16.14 1.09
C GLY A 20 7.03 -16.73 1.76
N GLY A 21 6.27 -17.54 1.04
CA GLY A 21 5.10 -18.23 1.58
C GLY A 21 5.46 -19.16 2.74
N LEU A 22 6.53 -19.95 2.58
CA LEU A 22 7.06 -20.81 3.64
C LEU A 22 7.48 -19.98 4.86
N LEU A 23 8.22 -18.90 4.66
CA LEU A 23 8.61 -17.97 5.72
C LEU A 23 7.38 -17.40 6.45
N GLY A 24 6.34 -17.00 5.73
CA GLY A 24 5.08 -16.53 6.32
C GLY A 24 4.45 -17.56 7.25
N TRP A 25 4.40 -18.80 6.84
CA TRP A 25 3.91 -19.91 7.68
C TRP A 25 4.83 -20.19 8.88
N CYS A 26 6.15 -20.19 8.69
CA CYS A 26 7.10 -20.34 9.80
C CYS A 26 6.88 -19.25 10.87
N VAL A 27 6.75 -17.99 10.46
CA VAL A 27 6.48 -16.88 11.39
C VAL A 27 5.11 -17.04 12.07
N PHE A 28 4.10 -17.44 11.33
CA PHE A 28 2.75 -17.66 11.89
C PHE A 28 2.72 -18.75 12.94
N VAL A 29 3.45 -19.85 12.73
CA VAL A 29 3.54 -20.97 13.70
C VAL A 29 4.41 -20.58 14.89
N ALA A 30 5.58 -19.99 14.66
CA ALA A 30 6.55 -19.68 15.70
C ALA A 30 6.14 -18.51 16.61
N SER A 31 5.44 -17.50 16.08
CA SER A 31 5.06 -16.31 16.86
C SER A 31 3.60 -16.36 17.32
N THR A 32 3.37 -16.74 18.57
CA THR A 32 2.03 -16.76 19.17
C THR A 32 1.37 -15.39 19.16
N THR A 33 2.13 -14.32 19.44
CA THR A 33 1.64 -12.94 19.44
C THR A 33 1.18 -12.51 18.04
N TYR A 34 1.97 -12.81 16.99
CA TYR A 34 1.62 -12.52 15.61
C TYR A 34 0.37 -13.30 15.20
N ARG A 35 0.36 -14.62 15.44
CA ARG A 35 -0.78 -15.50 15.14
C ARG A 35 -2.07 -15.06 15.81
N ARG A 36 -2.03 -14.78 17.12
CA ARG A 36 -3.21 -14.31 17.87
C ARG A 36 -3.77 -13.02 17.27
N ARG A 37 -2.92 -12.04 16.98
CA ARG A 37 -3.31 -10.76 16.38
C ARG A 37 -3.95 -10.97 15.00
N PHE A 38 -3.30 -11.75 14.16
CA PHE A 38 -3.78 -12.10 12.82
C PHE A 38 -5.19 -12.71 12.89
N LEU A 39 -5.36 -13.75 13.70
CA LEU A 39 -6.63 -14.46 13.81
C LEU A 39 -7.74 -13.59 14.39
N VAL A 40 -7.44 -12.77 15.40
CA VAL A 40 -8.44 -11.84 15.98
C VAL A 40 -8.95 -10.87 14.92
N GLN A 41 -8.08 -10.29 14.13
CA GLN A 41 -8.48 -9.31 13.11
C GLN A 41 -9.21 -9.97 11.92
N ALA A 42 -8.74 -11.13 11.46
CA ALA A 42 -9.40 -11.86 10.38
C ALA A 42 -10.82 -12.33 10.77
N ARG A 43 -10.97 -12.87 12.00
CA ARG A 43 -12.30 -13.29 12.53
C ARG A 43 -13.23 -12.10 12.73
N GLN A 44 -12.71 -10.98 13.23
CA GLN A 44 -13.47 -9.74 13.41
C GLN A 44 -14.01 -9.21 12.07
N ALA A 45 -13.25 -9.37 10.99
CA ALA A 45 -13.70 -9.05 9.64
C ALA A 45 -14.66 -10.09 9.04
N GLY A 46 -15.09 -11.10 9.80
CA GLY A 46 -16.03 -12.14 9.37
C GLY A 46 -15.45 -13.22 8.47
N LEU A 47 -14.12 -13.37 8.41
CA LEU A 47 -13.49 -14.28 7.47
C LEU A 47 -13.47 -15.75 7.96
N SER A 48 -13.83 -16.66 7.09
CA SER A 48 -13.63 -18.09 7.26
C SER A 48 -12.14 -18.48 7.15
N ALA A 49 -11.80 -19.68 7.60
CA ALA A 49 -10.43 -20.19 7.50
C ALA A 49 -9.94 -20.28 6.04
N ALA A 50 -10.81 -20.64 5.10
CA ALA A 50 -10.47 -20.70 3.68
C ALA A 50 -10.09 -19.33 3.11
N GLN A 51 -10.73 -18.27 3.58
CA GLN A 51 -10.49 -16.91 3.12
C GLN A 51 -9.20 -16.28 3.69
N TRP A 52 -8.87 -16.50 4.96
CA TRP A 52 -7.69 -15.86 5.55
C TRP A 52 -6.39 -16.69 5.45
N ARG A 53 -6.45 -18.02 5.32
CA ARG A 53 -5.25 -18.87 5.24
C ARG A 53 -4.22 -18.45 4.18
N PRO A 54 -4.62 -18.09 2.95
CA PRO A 54 -3.65 -17.62 1.95
C PRO A 54 -2.89 -16.37 2.36
N ALA A 55 -3.49 -15.50 3.20
CA ALA A 55 -2.84 -14.28 3.67
C ALA A 55 -1.63 -14.53 4.60
N VAL A 56 -1.54 -15.71 5.20
CA VAL A 56 -0.36 -16.12 5.98
C VAL A 56 0.86 -16.22 5.06
N ALA A 57 0.73 -16.91 3.95
CA ALA A 57 1.78 -16.99 2.93
C ALA A 57 2.05 -15.62 2.28
N ALA A 58 0.99 -14.88 1.95
CA ALA A 58 1.09 -13.57 1.31
C ALA A 58 1.90 -12.55 2.13
N ALA A 59 1.84 -12.61 3.47
CA ALA A 59 2.64 -11.76 4.35
C ALA A 59 4.15 -12.01 4.20
N GLY A 60 4.58 -13.25 4.04
CA GLY A 60 5.98 -13.59 3.78
C GLY A 60 6.40 -13.31 2.34
N GLN A 61 5.51 -13.55 1.38
CA GLN A 61 5.72 -13.21 -0.03
C GLN A 61 6.02 -11.73 -0.22
N LEU A 62 5.29 -10.84 0.46
CA LEU A 62 5.51 -9.41 0.42
C LEU A 62 6.97 -9.01 0.71
N VAL A 63 7.61 -9.70 1.66
CA VAL A 63 9.02 -9.43 2.01
C VAL A 63 9.97 -10.06 1.00
N ALA A 64 9.70 -11.29 0.58
CA ALA A 64 10.56 -12.04 -0.33
C ALA A 64 10.59 -11.50 -1.77
N GLU A 65 9.53 -10.82 -2.20
CA GLU A 65 9.44 -10.19 -3.51
C GLU A 65 10.28 -8.91 -3.65
N LEU A 66 10.53 -8.19 -2.55
CA LEU A 66 11.18 -6.88 -2.59
C LEU A 66 12.53 -6.86 -3.33
N PRO A 67 13.47 -7.80 -3.09
CA PRO A 67 14.73 -7.81 -3.84
C PRO A 67 14.51 -7.94 -5.35
N ARG A 68 13.56 -8.79 -5.77
CA ARG A 68 13.22 -8.99 -7.18
C ARG A 68 12.63 -7.73 -7.80
N LEU A 69 11.69 -7.08 -7.13
CA LEU A 69 11.00 -5.89 -7.61
C LEU A 69 11.90 -4.66 -7.66
N TRP A 70 12.86 -4.56 -6.73
CA TRP A 70 13.71 -3.38 -6.63
C TRP A 70 14.96 -3.45 -7.48
N LEU A 71 15.55 -4.65 -7.64
CA LEU A 71 16.88 -4.83 -8.23
C LEU A 71 16.90 -5.85 -9.38
N GLY A 72 15.82 -6.61 -9.55
CA GLY A 72 15.73 -7.66 -10.57
C GLY A 72 15.23 -7.15 -11.92
N ALA A 73 15.14 -8.06 -12.88
CA ALA A 73 14.50 -7.78 -14.15
C ALA A 73 13.01 -7.47 -13.98
N PRO A 74 12.40 -6.70 -14.88
CA PRO A 74 10.97 -6.42 -14.83
C PRO A 74 10.13 -7.68 -14.72
N VAL A 75 9.00 -7.58 -14.02
CA VAL A 75 8.03 -8.66 -13.85
C VAL A 75 6.78 -8.36 -14.68
N PRO A 76 6.06 -9.39 -15.17
CA PRO A 76 4.82 -9.18 -15.91
C PRO A 76 3.78 -8.46 -15.06
N VAL A 77 3.16 -7.42 -15.62
CA VAL A 77 2.08 -6.66 -14.99
C VAL A 77 0.91 -6.57 -15.95
N GLN A 78 -0.26 -6.95 -15.46
CA GLN A 78 -1.55 -6.75 -16.12
C GLN A 78 -2.26 -5.56 -15.45
N TRP A 79 -3.12 -4.85 -16.20
CA TRP A 79 -3.90 -3.74 -15.67
C TRP A 79 -5.40 -4.05 -15.74
N VAL A 80 -6.10 -3.70 -14.67
CA VAL A 80 -7.57 -3.67 -14.61
C VAL A 80 -7.98 -2.29 -14.15
N GLY A 81 -8.78 -1.59 -14.97
CA GLY A 81 -9.20 -0.22 -14.69
C GLY A 81 -8.18 0.85 -15.05
N GLN A 82 -7.24 0.58 -15.97
CA GLN A 82 -6.26 1.55 -16.48
C GLN A 82 -6.94 2.84 -16.99
N ALA A 83 -8.08 2.73 -17.63
CA ALA A 83 -8.85 3.86 -18.14
C ALA A 83 -9.24 4.88 -17.05
N HIS A 84 -9.38 4.45 -15.80
CA HIS A 84 -9.63 5.37 -14.68
C HIS A 84 -8.40 6.25 -14.38
N VAL A 85 -7.19 5.70 -14.54
CA VAL A 85 -5.96 6.49 -14.41
C VAL A 85 -5.89 7.51 -15.53
N GLU A 86 -6.08 7.08 -16.77
CA GLU A 86 -6.03 7.95 -17.95
C GLU A 86 -7.02 9.11 -17.86
N ALA A 87 -8.27 8.81 -17.48
CA ALA A 87 -9.30 9.83 -17.29
C ALA A 87 -8.94 10.83 -16.17
N ALA A 88 -8.40 10.33 -15.03
CA ALA A 88 -7.99 11.19 -13.92
C ALA A 88 -6.79 12.08 -14.28
N LEU A 89 -5.83 11.56 -15.05
CA LEU A 89 -4.68 12.34 -15.54
C LEU A 89 -5.10 13.39 -16.55
N LEU A 90 -6.04 13.06 -17.44
CA LEU A 90 -6.59 14.01 -18.42
C LEU A 90 -7.33 15.17 -17.73
N ALA A 91 -8.00 14.92 -16.62
CA ALA A 91 -8.66 15.96 -15.81
C ALA A 91 -7.69 16.99 -15.22
N GLY A 92 -6.38 16.69 -15.12
CA GLY A 92 -5.32 17.63 -14.77
C GLY A 92 -5.29 18.13 -13.33
N ARG A 93 -6.20 17.65 -12.45
CA ARG A 93 -6.37 18.13 -11.05
C ARG A 93 -5.45 17.45 -10.06
N GLY A 94 -4.51 16.60 -10.51
CA GLY A 94 -3.74 15.71 -9.66
C GLY A 94 -4.54 14.48 -9.20
N VAL A 95 -3.83 13.45 -8.72
CA VAL A 95 -4.47 12.18 -8.31
C VAL A 95 -3.91 11.70 -6.98
N VAL A 96 -4.78 11.36 -6.05
CA VAL A 96 -4.44 10.67 -4.80
C VAL A 96 -4.73 9.18 -4.97
N PHE A 97 -3.70 8.36 -5.07
CA PHE A 97 -3.81 6.91 -5.05
C PHE A 97 -3.81 6.39 -3.63
N LEU A 98 -4.84 5.63 -3.27
CA LEU A 98 -4.98 4.98 -1.97
C LEU A 98 -4.83 3.47 -2.14
N THR A 99 -3.83 2.92 -1.47
CA THR A 99 -3.49 1.51 -1.56
C THR A 99 -3.46 0.91 -0.16
N PRO A 100 -4.31 -0.08 0.19
CA PRO A 100 -4.14 -0.81 1.44
C PRO A 100 -2.89 -1.72 1.36
N HIS A 101 -2.41 -2.24 2.48
CA HIS A 101 -1.38 -3.28 2.50
C HIS A 101 -1.94 -4.63 2.00
N LEU A 102 -2.51 -4.59 0.80
CA LEU A 102 -3.15 -5.69 0.08
C LEU A 102 -2.30 -6.08 -1.11
N GLY A 103 -2.07 -7.37 -1.26
CA GLY A 103 -1.24 -7.88 -2.34
C GLY A 103 0.18 -7.34 -2.27
N CYS A 104 0.76 -7.02 -3.40
CA CYS A 104 2.05 -6.35 -3.52
C CYS A 104 1.84 -4.86 -3.80
N PHE A 105 1.76 -4.03 -2.75
CA PHE A 105 1.57 -2.59 -2.92
C PHE A 105 2.75 -1.90 -3.61
N GLU A 106 3.96 -2.45 -3.53
CA GLU A 106 5.15 -1.91 -4.22
C GLU A 106 4.98 -1.93 -5.74
N ILE A 107 4.38 -2.99 -6.29
CA ILE A 107 4.22 -3.10 -7.75
C ILE A 107 3.24 -2.07 -8.31
N ALA A 108 2.24 -1.65 -7.53
CA ALA A 108 1.27 -0.67 -8.00
C ALA A 108 1.95 0.68 -8.32
N ALA A 109 2.82 1.16 -7.43
CA ALA A 109 3.58 2.39 -7.65
C ALA A 109 4.61 2.24 -8.79
N GLN A 110 5.26 1.08 -8.89
CA GLN A 110 6.23 0.81 -9.96
C GLN A 110 5.57 0.75 -11.33
N ALA A 111 4.48 0.01 -11.46
CA ALA A 111 3.73 -0.11 -12.71
C ALA A 111 3.16 1.25 -13.16
N TYR A 112 2.72 2.07 -12.19
CA TYR A 112 2.33 3.45 -12.49
C TYR A 112 3.51 4.25 -13.07
N ALA A 113 4.66 4.22 -12.41
CA ALA A 113 5.85 4.97 -12.84
C ALA A 113 6.32 4.54 -14.23
N ASP A 114 6.35 3.24 -14.50
CA ASP A 114 6.78 2.68 -15.77
C ASP A 114 5.87 3.11 -16.94
N ARG A 115 4.55 3.29 -16.70
CA ARG A 115 3.59 3.59 -17.75
C ARG A 115 3.24 5.07 -17.85
N PHE A 116 3.09 5.76 -16.74
CA PHE A 116 2.58 7.14 -16.69
C PHE A 116 3.57 8.14 -16.11
N GLY A 117 4.61 7.65 -15.42
CA GLY A 117 5.52 8.47 -14.63
C GLY A 117 6.30 9.50 -15.43
N ALA A 118 6.57 9.24 -16.70
CA ALA A 118 7.25 10.20 -17.59
C ALA A 118 6.43 11.48 -17.82
N ALA A 119 5.10 11.33 -17.98
CA ALA A 119 4.19 12.46 -18.17
C ALA A 119 3.72 13.07 -16.84
N ARG A 120 3.46 12.24 -15.85
CA ARG A 120 2.92 12.64 -14.54
C ARG A 120 3.61 11.86 -13.43
N PRO A 121 4.68 12.37 -12.80
CA PRO A 121 5.37 11.67 -11.71
C PRO A 121 4.45 11.39 -10.53
N MET A 122 4.73 10.29 -9.81
CA MET A 122 4.06 9.95 -8.55
C MET A 122 5.01 10.14 -7.37
N THR A 123 4.55 10.81 -6.32
CA THR A 123 5.25 10.89 -5.03
C THR A 123 4.57 9.98 -4.02
N VAL A 124 5.27 8.96 -3.52
CA VAL A 124 4.74 8.05 -2.49
C VAL A 124 5.18 8.48 -1.09
N LEU A 125 4.23 8.50 -0.16
CA LEU A 125 4.52 8.74 1.25
C LEU A 125 5.08 7.45 1.86
N PHE A 126 6.26 7.52 2.48
CA PHE A 126 6.83 6.36 3.14
C PHE A 126 7.49 6.71 4.47
N ARG A 127 7.56 5.73 5.35
CA ARG A 127 8.30 5.86 6.61
C ARG A 127 9.71 5.36 6.42
N PRO A 128 10.74 6.23 6.47
CA PRO A 128 12.12 5.80 6.32
C PRO A 128 12.52 4.79 7.42
N PRO A 129 13.31 3.75 7.08
CA PRO A 129 13.90 2.87 8.08
C PRO A 129 14.72 3.65 9.11
N ARG A 130 14.73 3.17 10.37
CA ARG A 130 15.51 3.81 11.43
C ARG A 130 17.02 3.68 11.22
N GLN A 131 17.47 2.52 10.70
CA GLN A 131 18.87 2.28 10.40
C GLN A 131 19.31 3.08 9.17
N ALA A 132 20.36 3.90 9.31
CA ALA A 132 20.84 4.79 8.24
C ALA A 132 21.23 4.02 6.97
N TRP A 133 21.95 2.91 7.10
CA TRP A 133 22.37 2.07 5.98
C TRP A 133 21.18 1.48 5.20
N LEU A 134 20.12 1.08 5.92
CA LEU A 134 18.90 0.53 5.30
C LEU A 134 18.09 1.64 4.63
N ARG A 135 18.06 2.84 5.22
CA ARG A 135 17.39 4.02 4.65
C ARG A 135 17.96 4.38 3.28
N GLU A 136 19.28 4.51 3.20
CA GLU A 136 19.96 4.85 1.95
C GLU A 136 19.71 3.79 0.88
N TRP A 137 19.81 2.53 1.27
CA TRP A 137 19.56 1.41 0.37
C TRP A 137 18.11 1.35 -0.13
N VAL A 138 17.11 1.49 0.75
CA VAL A 138 15.69 1.52 0.38
C VAL A 138 15.37 2.73 -0.51
N ASN A 139 15.95 3.90 -0.21
CA ASN A 139 15.76 5.08 -1.06
C ASN A 139 16.26 4.83 -2.48
N ARG A 140 17.49 4.31 -2.63
CA ARG A 140 18.04 3.97 -3.95
C ARG A 140 17.23 2.93 -4.67
N ALA A 141 16.76 1.90 -3.97
CA ALA A 141 16.00 0.80 -4.55
C ALA A 141 14.60 1.23 -5.04
N ARG A 142 13.99 2.22 -4.39
CA ARG A 142 12.69 2.79 -4.77
C ARG A 142 12.78 3.94 -5.77
N THR A 143 13.94 4.58 -5.90
CA THR A 143 14.11 5.69 -6.84
C THR A 143 14.15 5.14 -8.26
N ARG A 144 13.20 5.56 -9.07
CA ARG A 144 13.14 5.29 -10.50
C ARG A 144 12.53 6.47 -11.23
N PRO A 145 12.74 6.60 -12.56
CA PRO A 145 12.09 7.65 -13.34
C PRO A 145 10.58 7.67 -13.09
N GLY A 146 10.02 8.84 -12.80
CA GLY A 146 8.59 8.98 -12.55
C GLY A 146 8.08 8.55 -11.16
N LEU A 147 8.96 8.05 -10.24
CA LEU A 147 8.58 7.69 -8.87
C LEU A 147 9.48 8.40 -7.86
N LEU A 148 8.87 9.25 -7.06
CA LEU A 148 9.51 10.01 -5.99
C LEU A 148 9.04 9.53 -4.63
N THR A 149 9.81 9.82 -3.59
CA THR A 149 9.44 9.47 -2.21
C THR A 149 9.35 10.70 -1.34
N ALA A 150 8.38 10.74 -0.44
CA ALA A 150 8.23 11.76 0.60
C ALA A 150 8.23 11.09 1.98
N ALA A 151 9.01 11.61 2.92
CA ALA A 151 9.04 11.09 4.28
C ALA A 151 7.74 11.43 5.03
N THR A 152 7.36 10.61 6.03
CA THR A 152 6.24 10.88 6.93
C THR A 152 6.56 12.02 7.91
N SER A 153 6.69 13.23 7.39
CA SER A 153 7.01 14.47 8.11
C SER A 153 6.20 15.64 7.54
N GLN A 154 6.18 16.78 8.23
CA GLN A 154 5.55 18.01 7.71
C GLN A 154 6.15 18.42 6.35
N ALA A 155 7.46 18.28 6.17
CA ALA A 155 8.12 18.58 4.90
C ALA A 155 7.62 17.64 3.78
N GLY A 156 7.47 16.35 4.07
CA GLY A 156 6.90 15.38 3.13
C GLY A 156 5.45 15.68 2.78
N VAL A 157 4.62 16.06 3.74
CA VAL A 157 3.22 16.49 3.46
C VAL A 157 3.20 17.71 2.55
N ARG A 158 4.07 18.71 2.78
CA ARG A 158 4.20 19.86 1.88
C ARG A 158 4.66 19.46 0.47
N GLN A 159 5.52 18.43 0.36
CA GLN A 159 5.94 17.89 -0.93
C GLN A 159 4.75 17.26 -1.68
N LEU A 160 3.90 16.46 -0.99
CA LEU A 160 2.69 15.87 -1.58
C LEU A 160 1.72 16.96 -2.06
N LEU A 161 1.48 18.00 -1.24
CA LEU A 161 0.62 19.13 -1.63
C LEU A 161 1.12 19.85 -2.88
N ARG A 162 2.43 20.10 -2.96
CA ARG A 162 3.04 20.72 -4.15
C ARG A 162 2.88 19.85 -5.39
N ALA A 163 3.12 18.54 -5.27
CA ALA A 163 2.95 17.61 -6.38
C ALA A 163 1.50 17.62 -6.90
N LEU A 164 0.50 17.54 -6.01
CA LEU A 164 -0.91 17.59 -6.40
C LEU A 164 -1.30 18.92 -7.07
N LYS A 165 -0.84 20.07 -6.54
CA LYS A 165 -1.08 21.40 -7.13
C LYS A 165 -0.47 21.54 -8.54
N GLN A 166 0.55 20.75 -8.87
CA GLN A 166 1.18 20.67 -10.18
C GLN A 166 0.49 19.65 -11.11
N GLY A 167 -0.66 19.08 -10.69
CA GLY A 167 -1.36 18.05 -11.45
C GLY A 167 -0.67 16.69 -11.46
N GLN A 168 0.32 16.47 -10.55
CA GLN A 168 1.03 15.21 -10.39
C GLN A 168 0.26 14.25 -9.47
N CYS A 169 0.80 13.05 -9.27
CA CYS A 169 0.16 12.02 -8.48
C CYS A 169 0.85 11.81 -7.13
N VAL A 170 0.07 11.36 -6.15
CA VAL A 170 0.60 10.94 -4.85
C VAL A 170 0.05 9.56 -4.47
N GLY A 171 0.88 8.75 -3.79
CA GLY A 171 0.51 7.43 -3.29
C GLY A 171 0.55 7.37 -1.78
N LEU A 172 -0.52 6.86 -1.16
CA LEU A 172 -0.67 6.73 0.29
C LEU A 172 -1.17 5.33 0.66
N LEU A 173 -0.69 4.80 1.80
CA LEU A 173 -1.20 3.58 2.42
C LEU A 173 -1.90 3.97 3.74
N PRO A 174 -3.22 4.28 3.72
CA PRO A 174 -3.89 4.89 4.87
C PRO A 174 -4.42 3.88 5.90
N ASP A 175 -4.22 2.59 5.69
CA ASP A 175 -4.70 1.50 6.54
C ASP A 175 -3.80 1.18 7.74
N GLN A 176 -2.78 1.98 8.03
CA GLN A 176 -1.97 1.88 9.25
C GLN A 176 -2.27 3.04 10.22
N VAL A 177 -1.98 2.79 11.52
CA VAL A 177 -2.23 3.75 12.60
C VAL A 177 -1.22 4.89 12.52
N PRO A 178 -1.66 6.15 12.30
CA PRO A 178 -0.79 7.30 12.32
C PRO A 178 -0.37 7.66 13.76
N PRO A 179 0.62 8.55 13.95
CA PRO A 179 0.90 9.14 15.25
C PRO A 179 -0.32 9.83 15.85
N GLU A 180 -0.32 10.00 17.17
CA GLU A 180 -1.36 10.75 17.89
C GLU A 180 -1.49 12.17 17.35
N GLY A 181 -2.72 12.69 17.30
CA GLY A 181 -3.03 13.99 16.70
C GLY A 181 -3.13 14.01 15.17
N GLN A 182 -2.75 12.91 14.46
CA GLN A 182 -2.78 12.85 13.00
C GLN A 182 -3.92 11.99 12.43
N GLY A 183 -4.88 11.62 13.24
CA GLY A 183 -5.99 10.75 12.84
C GLY A 183 -7.24 10.93 13.68
N GLN A 184 -8.24 10.13 13.36
CA GLN A 184 -9.53 10.05 14.05
C GLN A 184 -9.91 8.60 14.29
N TRP A 185 -10.64 8.34 15.37
CA TRP A 185 -11.21 7.03 15.65
C TRP A 185 -12.47 6.81 14.80
N LEU A 186 -12.34 6.02 13.73
CA LEU A 186 -13.38 5.80 12.73
C LEU A 186 -13.65 4.30 12.51
N PRO A 187 -14.84 3.92 12.05
CA PRO A 187 -15.16 2.53 11.71
C PRO A 187 -14.21 1.99 10.63
N PHE A 188 -13.71 0.76 10.84
CA PHE A 188 -12.91 0.02 9.87
C PHE A 188 -13.13 -1.49 10.11
N LEU A 189 -13.68 -2.21 9.14
CA LEU A 189 -13.94 -3.66 9.20
C LEU A 189 -14.61 -4.08 10.53
N GLY A 190 -15.72 -3.44 10.88
CA GLY A 190 -16.54 -3.78 12.04
C GLY A 190 -16.06 -3.27 13.41
N ARG A 191 -14.94 -2.51 13.46
CA ARG A 191 -14.43 -1.93 14.71
C ARG A 191 -13.87 -0.53 14.49
N ARG A 192 -13.85 0.31 15.53
CA ARG A 192 -13.18 1.62 15.44
C ARG A 192 -11.66 1.45 15.43
N ALA A 193 -11.01 2.13 14.48
CA ALA A 193 -9.57 2.18 14.33
C ALA A 193 -9.10 3.61 14.18
N TYR A 194 -7.96 3.95 14.77
CA TYR A 194 -7.37 5.27 14.60
C TYR A 194 -6.82 5.40 13.18
N THR A 195 -7.43 6.29 12.40
CA THR A 195 -7.24 6.39 10.93
C THR A 195 -6.71 7.74 10.55
N MET A 196 -5.70 7.78 9.67
CA MET A 196 -5.13 9.04 9.19
C MET A 196 -6.14 9.81 8.32
N THR A 197 -6.26 11.10 8.56
CA THR A 197 -7.12 12.01 7.79
C THR A 197 -6.39 12.65 6.60
N LEU A 198 -5.11 12.39 6.44
CA LEU A 198 -4.26 13.05 5.45
C LEU A 198 -4.79 12.90 4.02
N ALA A 199 -5.28 11.72 3.64
CA ALA A 199 -5.80 11.47 2.30
C ALA A 199 -6.98 12.38 1.95
N ALA A 200 -7.97 12.46 2.84
CA ALA A 200 -9.13 13.35 2.68
C ALA A 200 -8.70 14.83 2.63
N ARG A 201 -7.82 15.25 3.54
CA ARG A 201 -7.29 16.63 3.57
C ARG A 201 -6.55 17.02 2.30
N LEU A 202 -5.72 16.14 1.75
CA LEU A 202 -5.02 16.39 0.49
C LEU A 202 -6.00 16.56 -0.66
N ALA A 203 -6.99 15.66 -0.78
CA ALA A 203 -8.01 15.73 -1.83
C ALA A 203 -8.84 17.03 -1.71
N HIS A 204 -9.30 17.41 -0.50
CA HIS A 204 -10.06 18.65 -0.29
C HIS A 204 -9.25 19.91 -0.65
N GLN A 205 -7.99 19.98 -0.21
CA GLN A 205 -7.16 21.17 -0.42
C GLN A 205 -6.74 21.38 -1.87
N THR A 206 -6.74 20.32 -2.67
CA THR A 206 -6.23 20.39 -4.05
C THR A 206 -7.28 20.11 -5.13
N GLY A 207 -8.45 19.60 -4.76
CA GLY A 207 -9.46 19.11 -5.70
C GLY A 207 -9.02 17.86 -6.48
N ALA A 208 -7.96 17.17 -6.02
CA ALA A 208 -7.41 15.99 -6.68
C ALA A 208 -8.42 14.83 -6.72
N CYS A 209 -8.39 14.07 -7.80
CA CYS A 209 -9.15 12.83 -7.92
C CYS A 209 -8.62 11.78 -6.93
N VAL A 210 -9.53 10.97 -6.36
CA VAL A 210 -9.14 9.86 -5.48
C VAL A 210 -9.36 8.54 -6.21
N LEU A 211 -8.30 7.77 -6.37
CA LEU A 211 -8.33 6.42 -6.95
C LEU A 211 -7.86 5.39 -5.92
N MET A 212 -8.56 4.27 -5.88
CA MET A 212 -8.17 3.10 -5.11
C MET A 212 -7.31 2.20 -5.99
N ALA A 213 -6.16 1.74 -5.50
CA ALA A 213 -5.27 0.87 -6.26
C ALA A 213 -4.68 -0.25 -5.41
N TRP A 214 -4.38 -1.40 -6.02
CA TRP A 214 -3.65 -2.49 -5.37
C TRP A 214 -3.05 -3.45 -6.39
N GLY A 215 -2.00 -4.18 -5.99
CA GLY A 215 -1.32 -5.16 -6.84
C GLY A 215 -1.63 -6.58 -6.41
N GLU A 216 -2.50 -7.28 -7.14
CA GLU A 216 -2.80 -8.70 -6.94
C GLU A 216 -1.62 -9.57 -7.36
N ARG A 217 -1.18 -10.50 -6.50
CA ARG A 217 -0.24 -11.55 -6.89
C ARG A 217 -0.95 -12.61 -7.70
N LEU A 218 -0.44 -12.90 -8.88
CA LEU A 218 -0.93 -14.00 -9.70
C LEU A 218 -0.25 -15.31 -9.29
N ALA A 219 -1.03 -16.37 -9.22
CA ALA A 219 -0.52 -17.68 -8.81
C ALA A 219 0.63 -18.17 -9.72
N GLY A 220 1.56 -18.97 -9.15
CA GLY A 220 2.64 -19.60 -9.89
C GLY A 220 3.72 -18.64 -10.41
N GLY A 221 3.88 -17.48 -9.81
CA GLY A 221 4.91 -16.52 -10.21
C GLY A 221 4.66 -15.83 -11.55
N ARG A 222 3.40 -15.86 -12.05
CA ARG A 222 2.99 -15.25 -13.33
C ARG A 222 3.00 -13.71 -13.33
N GLY A 223 3.47 -13.09 -12.29
CA GLY A 223 3.51 -11.63 -12.14
C GLY A 223 2.37 -11.09 -11.30
N PHE A 224 1.92 -9.90 -11.66
CA PHE A 224 0.93 -9.15 -10.89
C PHE A 224 -0.18 -8.60 -11.77
N ARG A 225 -1.32 -8.31 -11.14
CA ARG A 225 -2.39 -7.54 -11.75
C ARG A 225 -2.64 -6.29 -10.92
N VAL A 226 -2.44 -5.13 -11.52
CA VAL A 226 -2.71 -3.83 -10.87
C VAL A 226 -4.16 -3.46 -11.13
N HIS A 227 -4.93 -3.41 -10.07
CA HIS A 227 -6.32 -2.96 -10.10
C HIS A 227 -6.37 -1.48 -9.75
N VAL A 228 -7.16 -0.73 -10.49
CA VAL A 228 -7.47 0.67 -10.20
C VAL A 228 -8.96 0.92 -10.38
N GLN A 229 -9.56 1.58 -9.42
CA GLN A 229 -10.97 1.97 -9.47
C GLN A 229 -11.18 3.33 -8.78
N PRO A 230 -12.18 4.11 -9.17
CA PRO A 230 -12.51 5.34 -8.47
C PRO A 230 -13.03 5.05 -7.05
N LEU A 231 -12.93 6.06 -6.18
CA LEU A 231 -13.65 6.03 -4.91
C LEU A 231 -15.15 5.97 -5.20
N PRO A 232 -15.93 5.12 -4.51
CA PRO A 232 -17.40 5.07 -4.68
C PRO A 232 -18.04 6.42 -4.32
N GLY A 233 -18.61 7.10 -5.32
CA GLY A 233 -19.24 8.40 -5.17
C GLY A 233 -18.27 9.57 -4.96
N PRO A 234 -18.80 10.80 -4.90
CA PRO A 234 -18.04 12.00 -4.62
C PRO A 234 -17.52 11.97 -3.18
N LEU A 235 -16.33 12.53 -2.96
CA LEU A 235 -15.77 12.64 -1.62
C LEU A 235 -16.61 13.62 -0.78
N ALA A 236 -17.04 13.18 0.41
CA ALA A 236 -17.85 14.00 1.31
C ALA A 236 -17.08 15.30 1.69
N ALA A 237 -17.79 16.41 1.83
CA ALA A 237 -17.17 17.71 2.13
C ALA A 237 -16.51 17.76 3.52
N ASP A 238 -17.11 17.10 4.51
CA ASP A 238 -16.54 16.99 5.86
C ASP A 238 -15.40 15.97 5.88
N THR A 239 -14.27 16.34 6.48
CA THR A 239 -13.05 15.51 6.53
C THR A 239 -13.26 14.18 7.26
N VAL A 240 -14.07 14.13 8.30
CA VAL A 240 -14.35 12.92 9.08
C VAL A 240 -15.22 11.96 8.25
N GLN A 241 -16.26 12.48 7.61
CA GLN A 241 -17.11 11.72 6.70
C GLN A 241 -16.32 11.21 5.49
N ALA A 242 -15.50 12.05 4.86
CA ALA A 242 -14.62 11.69 3.77
C ALA A 242 -13.63 10.57 4.16
N THR A 243 -13.03 10.67 5.35
CA THR A 243 -12.13 9.63 5.86
C THR A 243 -12.87 8.32 6.16
N THR A 244 -14.12 8.40 6.64
CA THR A 244 -14.98 7.23 6.85
C THR A 244 -15.33 6.56 5.53
N GLN A 245 -15.68 7.34 4.50
CA GLN A 245 -15.92 6.85 3.13
C GLN A 245 -14.68 6.14 2.56
N ILE A 246 -13.49 6.72 2.74
CA ILE A 246 -12.22 6.09 2.35
C ILE A 246 -12.03 4.77 3.11
N ASN A 247 -12.27 4.72 4.41
CA ASN A 247 -12.19 3.48 5.21
C ASN A 247 -13.13 2.39 4.70
N GLN A 248 -14.35 2.75 4.35
CA GLN A 248 -15.34 1.82 3.79
C GLN A 248 -14.87 1.26 2.45
N ALA A 249 -14.37 2.12 1.56
CA ALA A 249 -13.85 1.71 0.27
C ALA A 249 -12.60 0.79 0.41
N LEU A 250 -11.69 1.12 1.32
CA LEU A 250 -10.54 0.27 1.64
C LEU A 250 -10.99 -1.08 2.22
N GLY A 251 -11.98 -1.08 3.11
CA GLY A 251 -12.54 -2.29 3.69
C GLY A 251 -13.15 -3.21 2.62
N ALA A 252 -13.95 -2.65 1.71
CA ALA A 252 -14.52 -3.39 0.58
C ALA A 252 -13.43 -3.99 -0.32
N LEU A 253 -12.37 -3.21 -0.62
CA LEU A 253 -11.24 -3.66 -1.42
C LEU A 253 -10.49 -4.81 -0.73
N ILE A 254 -10.24 -4.72 0.57
CA ILE A 254 -9.59 -5.78 1.36
C ILE A 254 -10.45 -7.06 1.34
N LEU A 255 -11.75 -6.93 1.51
CA LEU A 255 -12.67 -8.07 1.52
C LEU A 255 -12.87 -8.71 0.14
N SER A 256 -12.55 -8.03 -0.96
CA SER A 256 -12.55 -8.63 -2.30
C SER A 256 -11.39 -9.62 -2.52
N CYS A 257 -10.26 -9.44 -1.80
CA CYS A 257 -9.13 -10.36 -1.86
C CYS A 257 -8.47 -10.56 -0.48
N PRO A 258 -9.22 -11.04 0.52
CA PRO A 258 -8.77 -11.08 1.91
C PRO A 258 -7.55 -12.00 2.13
N GLY A 259 -7.35 -12.95 1.22
CA GLY A 259 -6.21 -13.88 1.21
C GLY A 259 -4.86 -13.23 0.88
N GLN A 260 -4.83 -11.94 0.54
CA GLN A 260 -3.59 -11.23 0.28
C GLN A 260 -3.40 -9.98 1.17
N TYR A 261 -4.27 -9.75 2.16
CA TYR A 261 -4.15 -8.61 3.07
C TYR A 261 -3.23 -8.88 4.27
N LEU A 262 -2.55 -7.84 4.76
CA LEU A 262 -1.59 -7.93 5.87
C LEU A 262 -2.29 -7.94 7.24
N TRP A 263 -3.05 -9.01 7.56
CA TRP A 263 -3.81 -9.17 8.81
C TRP A 263 -2.94 -9.15 10.07
N GLY A 264 -1.64 -9.40 9.97
CA GLY A 264 -0.72 -9.41 11.12
C GLY A 264 -0.37 -8.02 11.67
N TYR A 265 -0.68 -6.93 10.96
CA TYR A 265 -0.47 -5.58 11.48
C TYR A 265 -1.49 -5.25 12.58
N ALA A 266 -1.05 -4.59 13.65
CA ALA A 266 -1.94 -4.21 14.76
C ALA A 266 -2.77 -2.97 14.41
N ARG A 267 -3.80 -3.12 13.58
CA ARG A 267 -4.61 -2.01 13.05
C ARG A 267 -5.40 -1.27 14.14
N TYR A 268 -5.77 -1.95 15.20
CA TYR A 268 -6.62 -1.43 16.28
C TYR A 268 -5.84 -1.07 17.55
N LYS A 269 -4.52 -0.90 17.44
CA LYS A 269 -3.69 -0.41 18.55
C LYS A 269 -3.92 1.08 18.80
N GLN A 270 -3.60 1.52 20.02
CA GLN A 270 -3.53 2.94 20.35
C GLN A 270 -2.44 3.65 19.51
N PRO A 271 -2.67 4.90 19.08
CA PRO A 271 -1.64 5.70 18.46
C PRO A 271 -0.47 5.90 19.43
N ARG A 272 0.72 6.07 18.88
CA ARG A 272 1.90 6.48 19.67
C ARG A 272 2.00 8.00 19.66
N GLN A 273 2.49 8.58 20.74
CA GLN A 273 2.82 10.00 20.77
C GLN A 273 3.71 10.35 19.59
N ALA A 274 3.48 11.50 18.98
CA ALA A 274 4.35 12.03 17.94
C ALA A 274 5.72 12.32 18.58
N ALA A 275 6.78 11.75 17.98
CA ALA A 275 8.17 11.99 18.41
C ALA A 275 8.66 13.33 17.84
#